data_1a5fc2bfd607abd50f9d39879db4a36a
#
_entry.id   1a5fc2bfd607abd50f9d39879db4a36a
#
_cell.length_a   1.000
_cell.length_b   1.000
_cell.length_c   1.000
_cell.angle_alpha   90.00
_cell.angle_beta   90.00
_cell.angle_gamma   90.00
#
_symmetry.space_group_name_H-M   'P 1'
#
loop_
_entity.id
_entity.type
_entity.pdbx_description
1 polymer ?
#
loop_
_entity_poly.entity_id
_entity_poly.type
_entity_poly.pdbx_seq_one_letter_code
_entity_poly.pdbx_strand_id
1 'polypeptide(L)'
;SVVTAVYEGSRPVFLEVQALTTPANIGFARRTAVGVDNQRLAMILAVLEKKQGMNMLNQDVYVNVVGGLKPDDTAIDLGVALAVYSSMREMTCNKTTIAIGEVGLTGELRSVSSAEKIASEAERLGYERIIMPLKNAKQCSMRRDRGRGFTIVGVKNLSDAIAEFRSDG
;
A
#
# COMPACT_ATOMS: atom_id res chain seq x y z
N SER A 1 -3.67 8.65 6.40
CA SER A 1 -2.68 7.56 6.33
C SER A 1 -3.30 6.28 5.80
N VAL A 2 -2.49 5.42 5.25
CA VAL A 2 -2.88 4.12 4.74
C VAL A 2 -2.27 3.06 5.65
N VAL A 3 -3.06 2.05 6.04
CA VAL A 3 -2.56 0.94 6.84
C VAL A 3 -2.02 -0.14 5.90
N THR A 4 -0.81 -0.60 6.17
CA THR A 4 -0.19 -1.72 5.48
C THR A 4 0.37 -2.71 6.51
N ALA A 5 1.00 -3.77 6.05
CA ALA A 5 1.57 -4.76 6.94
C ALA A 5 2.71 -5.51 6.27
N VAL A 6 3.61 -6.03 7.09
CA VAL A 6 4.65 -6.96 6.67
C VAL A 6 4.61 -8.17 7.60
N TYR A 7 5.15 -9.28 7.13
CA TYR A 7 5.37 -10.44 8.00
C TYR A 7 6.84 -10.49 8.36
N GLU A 8 7.16 -10.24 9.61
CA GLU A 8 8.53 -10.14 10.06
C GLU A 8 8.80 -11.06 11.23
N GLY A 9 9.88 -11.83 11.13
CA GLY A 9 10.15 -12.87 12.11
C GLY A 9 9.07 -13.93 12.05
N SER A 10 8.27 -14.01 13.09
CA SER A 10 7.21 -15.01 13.19
C SER A 10 5.81 -14.40 13.33
N ARG A 11 5.66 -13.11 13.00
CA ARG A 11 4.36 -12.43 13.20
C ARG A 11 4.13 -11.32 12.19
N PRO A 12 2.84 -10.99 11.91
CA PRO A 12 2.50 -9.80 11.16
C PRO A 12 2.80 -8.54 11.96
N VAL A 13 3.28 -7.50 11.27
CA VAL A 13 3.50 -6.18 11.85
C VAL A 13 2.73 -5.18 11.00
N PHE A 14 1.86 -4.40 11.66
CA PHE A 14 1.02 -3.41 10.99
C PHE A 14 1.67 -2.04 11.06
N LEU A 15 1.61 -1.32 9.95
CA LEU A 15 2.30 -0.05 9.78
C LEU A 15 1.33 0.97 9.18
N GLU A 16 1.52 2.23 9.52
CA GLU A 16 0.80 3.32 8.86
C GLU A 16 1.75 4.04 7.90
N VAL A 17 1.29 4.30 6.70
CA VAL A 17 2.01 5.07 5.70
C VAL A 17 1.36 6.43 5.58
N GLN A 18 2.12 7.47 5.89
CA GLN A 18 1.71 8.85 5.74
C GLN A 18 2.41 9.45 4.54
N ALA A 19 1.70 10.17 3.71
CA ALA A 19 2.29 10.84 2.56
C ALA A 19 1.78 12.27 2.45
N LEU A 20 2.66 13.16 2.07
CA LEU A 20 2.33 14.55 1.76
C LEU A 20 2.93 14.88 0.41
N THR A 21 2.10 15.38 -0.49
CA THR A 21 2.55 15.89 -1.77
C THR A 21 2.20 17.37 -1.84
N THR A 22 3.13 18.15 -2.35
CA THR A 22 2.93 19.61 -2.46
C THR A 22 3.64 20.10 -3.72
N PRO A 23 3.09 21.11 -4.40
CA PRO A 23 3.77 21.64 -5.58
C PRO A 23 5.20 22.05 -5.24
N ALA A 24 6.14 21.61 -6.06
CA ALA A 24 7.53 21.97 -5.89
C ALA A 24 7.73 23.44 -6.20
N ASN A 25 8.56 24.09 -5.39
CA ASN A 25 8.99 25.45 -5.66
C ASN A 25 10.00 25.44 -6.82
N ILE A 26 10.65 26.57 -7.05
CA ILE A 26 11.65 26.69 -8.10
C ILE A 26 12.78 25.67 -7.88
N GLY A 27 13.09 24.86 -8.91
CA GLY A 27 14.18 23.91 -8.87
C GLY A 27 13.67 22.46 -8.93
N PHE A 28 14.41 21.56 -8.28
CA PHE A 28 14.13 20.12 -8.34
C PHE A 28 13.08 19.72 -7.31
N ALA A 29 12.15 18.88 -7.73
CA ALA A 29 11.21 18.25 -6.81
C ALA A 29 11.96 17.37 -5.81
N ARG A 30 11.60 17.50 -4.54
CA ARG A 30 12.23 16.75 -3.45
C ARG A 30 11.50 15.46 -3.16
N ARG A 31 12.27 14.44 -2.84
CA ARG A 31 11.75 13.14 -2.42
C ARG A 31 12.34 12.80 -1.06
N THR A 32 11.51 12.79 -0.03
CA THR A 32 11.95 12.48 1.32
C THR A 32 11.20 11.28 1.83
N ALA A 33 11.93 10.25 2.23
CA ALA A 33 11.35 9.01 2.71
C ALA A 33 11.94 8.63 4.06
N VAL A 34 11.07 8.27 5.00
CA VAL A 34 11.44 7.71 6.29
C VAL A 34 10.74 6.37 6.42
N GLY A 35 11.49 5.30 6.66
CA GLY A 35 10.95 3.96 6.81
C GLY A 35 10.66 3.22 5.50
N VAL A 36 11.01 3.80 4.37
CA VAL A 36 10.96 3.14 3.07
C VAL A 36 12.22 3.53 2.28
N ASP A 37 12.71 2.57 1.49
CA ASP A 37 13.90 2.78 0.67
C ASP A 37 13.64 3.85 -0.40
N ASN A 38 14.59 4.75 -0.59
CA ASN A 38 14.45 5.85 -1.54
C ASN A 38 14.33 5.35 -2.99
N GLN A 39 15.02 4.28 -3.34
CA GLN A 39 14.91 3.70 -4.69
C GLN A 39 13.54 3.08 -4.92
N ARG A 40 12.99 2.43 -3.89
CA ARG A 40 11.62 1.89 -3.98
C ARG A 40 10.61 3.02 -4.16
N LEU A 41 10.76 4.09 -3.40
CA LEU A 41 9.85 5.24 -3.54
C LEU A 41 9.95 5.83 -4.95
N ALA A 42 11.16 6.02 -5.47
CA ALA A 42 11.35 6.56 -6.82
C ALA A 42 10.65 5.68 -7.87
N MET A 43 10.77 4.36 -7.74
CA MET A 43 10.13 3.42 -8.66
C MET A 43 8.59 3.50 -8.56
N ILE A 44 8.06 3.55 -7.34
CA ILE A 44 6.63 3.66 -7.12
C ILE A 44 6.08 4.95 -7.74
N LEU A 45 6.79 6.07 -7.56
CA LEU A 45 6.38 7.35 -8.16
C LEU A 45 6.39 7.29 -9.68
N ALA A 46 7.39 6.63 -10.28
CA ALA A 46 7.46 6.46 -11.72
C ALA A 46 6.29 5.62 -12.24
N VAL A 47 5.92 4.57 -11.52
CA VAL A 47 4.77 3.73 -11.89
C VAL A 47 3.46 4.53 -11.79
N LEU A 48 3.29 5.30 -10.72
CA LEU A 48 2.11 6.16 -10.56
C LEU A 48 2.00 7.18 -11.69
N GLU A 49 3.12 7.78 -12.07
CA GLU A 49 3.14 8.73 -13.18
C GLU A 49 2.73 8.07 -14.49
N LYS A 50 3.34 6.93 -14.80
CA LYS A 50 3.11 6.23 -16.07
C LYS A 50 1.72 5.59 -16.15
N LYS A 51 1.27 4.97 -15.07
CA LYS A 51 0.03 4.17 -15.09
C LYS A 51 -1.21 4.93 -14.65
N GLN A 52 -1.05 5.98 -13.85
CA GLN A 52 -2.18 6.75 -13.35
C GLN A 52 -2.22 8.18 -13.92
N GLY A 53 -1.27 8.52 -14.79
CA GLY A 53 -1.23 9.85 -15.39
C GLY A 53 -0.96 10.97 -14.39
N MET A 54 -0.30 10.67 -13.29
CA MET A 54 -0.01 11.65 -12.25
C MET A 54 1.28 12.39 -12.58
N ASN A 55 1.25 13.71 -12.47
CA ASN A 55 2.44 14.52 -12.72
C ASN A 55 3.25 14.62 -11.42
N MET A 56 4.25 13.76 -11.28
CA MET A 56 5.10 13.73 -10.09
C MET A 56 6.31 14.65 -10.19
N LEU A 57 6.66 15.10 -11.40
CA LEU A 57 7.85 15.92 -11.61
C LEU A 57 7.79 17.28 -10.92
N ASN A 58 6.59 17.81 -10.75
CA ASN A 58 6.35 19.12 -10.16
C ASN A 58 5.86 19.02 -8.71
N GLN A 59 6.07 17.87 -8.08
CA GLN A 59 5.60 17.65 -6.71
C GLN A 59 6.76 17.30 -5.79
N ASP A 60 6.84 17.97 -4.64
CA ASP A 60 7.61 17.47 -3.53
C ASP A 60 6.82 16.33 -2.87
N VAL A 61 7.48 15.24 -2.55
CA VAL A 61 6.85 14.07 -1.95
C VAL A 61 7.55 13.71 -0.65
N TYR A 62 6.76 13.61 0.41
CA TYR A 62 7.22 13.21 1.74
C TYR A 62 6.47 11.96 2.13
N VAL A 63 7.20 10.89 2.44
CA VAL A 63 6.60 9.62 2.89
C VAL A 63 7.21 9.22 4.22
N ASN A 64 6.35 8.88 5.16
CA ASN A 64 6.78 8.41 6.48
C ASN A 64 6.02 7.13 6.81
N VAL A 65 6.77 6.06 7.08
CA VAL A 65 6.20 4.79 7.52
C VAL A 65 6.36 4.69 9.03
N VAL A 66 5.22 4.64 9.72
CA VAL A 66 5.14 4.64 11.18
C VAL A 66 4.82 3.23 11.68
N GLY A 67 5.56 2.74 12.65
CA GLY A 67 5.34 1.41 13.21
C GLY A 67 6.52 0.87 13.99
N GLY A 68 7.54 1.69 14.19
CA GLY A 68 8.70 1.32 15.01
C GLY A 68 9.70 0.39 14.35
N LEU A 69 9.45 -0.02 13.12
CA LEU A 69 10.36 -0.87 12.36
C LEU A 69 10.78 -0.16 11.08
N LYS A 70 11.94 -0.55 10.59
CA LYS A 70 12.44 -0.06 9.30
C LYS A 70 12.28 -1.20 8.29
N PRO A 71 11.12 -1.31 7.63
CA PRO A 71 10.86 -2.44 6.76
C PRO A 71 11.67 -2.39 5.47
N ASP A 72 12.39 -3.48 5.20
CA ASP A 72 13.02 -3.70 3.90
C ASP A 72 12.09 -4.46 2.96
N ASP A 73 10.91 -4.78 3.43
CA ASP A 73 9.98 -5.65 2.72
C ASP A 73 9.18 -4.87 1.68
N THR A 74 9.16 -5.40 0.47
CA THR A 74 8.40 -4.80 -0.64
C THR A 74 6.88 -4.93 -0.48
N ALA A 75 6.41 -5.67 0.52
CA ALA A 75 4.97 -5.81 0.78
C ALA A 75 4.29 -4.47 1.06
N ILE A 76 5.02 -3.47 1.52
CA ILE A 76 4.47 -2.14 1.81
C ILE A 76 4.32 -1.25 0.57
N ASP A 77 4.82 -1.69 -0.59
CA ASP A 77 4.79 -0.87 -1.82
C ASP A 77 3.38 -0.36 -2.13
N LEU A 78 2.39 -1.24 -2.05
CA LEU A 78 1.01 -0.84 -2.34
C LEU A 78 0.51 0.22 -1.37
N GLY A 79 0.83 0.06 -0.08
CA GLY A 79 0.48 1.07 0.92
C GLY A 79 1.10 2.42 0.63
N VAL A 80 2.36 2.44 0.22
CA VAL A 80 3.08 3.67 -0.15
C VAL A 80 2.41 4.31 -1.38
N ALA A 81 2.15 3.51 -2.42
CA ALA A 81 1.51 4.01 -3.65
C ALA A 81 0.13 4.61 -3.35
N LEU A 82 -0.67 3.94 -2.54
CA LEU A 82 -2.01 4.43 -2.19
C LEU A 82 -1.95 5.70 -1.34
N ALA A 83 -0.98 5.79 -0.43
CA ALA A 83 -0.80 6.98 0.39
C ALA A 83 -0.45 8.20 -0.47
N VAL A 84 0.50 8.04 -1.39
CA VAL A 84 0.88 9.11 -2.32
C VAL A 84 -0.30 9.49 -3.23
N TYR A 85 -0.97 8.50 -3.78
CA TYR A 85 -2.15 8.73 -4.63
C TYR A 85 -3.21 9.52 -3.87
N SER A 86 -3.52 9.11 -2.64
CA SER A 86 -4.54 9.77 -1.82
C SER A 86 -4.17 11.21 -1.51
N SER A 87 -2.90 11.48 -1.22
CA SER A 87 -2.43 12.85 -0.99
C SER A 87 -2.58 13.72 -2.23
N MET A 88 -2.21 13.18 -3.40
CA MET A 88 -2.34 13.91 -4.67
C MET A 88 -3.79 14.23 -5.02
N ARG A 89 -4.72 13.34 -4.68
CA ARG A 89 -6.14 13.50 -4.97
C ARG A 89 -6.92 14.10 -3.80
N GLU A 90 -6.24 14.45 -2.72
CA GLU A 90 -6.86 15.00 -1.51
C GLU A 90 -7.99 14.10 -0.98
N MET A 91 -7.74 12.79 -0.98
CA MET A 91 -8.71 11.80 -0.52
C MET A 91 -8.51 11.46 0.94
N THR A 92 -9.62 11.20 1.62
CA THR A 92 -9.59 10.63 2.96
C THR A 92 -9.37 9.13 2.85
N CYS A 93 -8.43 8.60 3.63
CA CYS A 93 -8.15 7.17 3.65
C CYS A 93 -8.99 6.46 4.70
N ASN A 94 -9.48 5.28 4.34
CA ASN A 94 -10.22 4.44 5.28
C ASN A 94 -9.21 3.69 6.17
N LYS A 95 -9.37 3.84 7.49
CA LYS A 95 -8.47 3.23 8.47
C LYS A 95 -8.83 1.78 8.81
N THR A 96 -9.94 1.28 8.29
CA THR A 96 -10.35 -0.11 8.49
C THR A 96 -9.94 -1.03 7.35
N THR A 97 -9.30 -0.48 6.32
CA THR A 97 -8.78 -1.22 5.17
C THR A 97 -7.26 -1.28 5.22
N ILE A 98 -6.74 -2.49 5.01
CA ILE A 98 -5.29 -2.72 4.90
C ILE A 98 -4.95 -2.99 3.44
N ALA A 99 -3.81 -2.50 2.99
CA ALA A 99 -3.33 -2.73 1.63
C ALA A 99 -1.92 -3.29 1.67
N ILE A 100 -1.72 -4.47 1.07
CA ILE A 100 -0.41 -5.11 0.94
C ILE A 100 -0.16 -5.52 -0.50
N GLY A 101 1.10 -5.48 -0.93
CA GLY A 101 1.47 -5.92 -2.27
C GLY A 101 2.77 -5.29 -2.72
N GLU A 102 3.58 -6.05 -3.45
CA GLU A 102 4.75 -5.52 -4.12
C GLU A 102 4.33 -4.94 -5.47
N VAL A 103 4.78 -3.74 -5.77
CA VAL A 103 4.48 -3.08 -7.05
C VAL A 103 5.62 -3.32 -8.03
N GLY A 104 5.30 -3.91 -9.18
CA GLY A 104 6.26 -4.10 -10.24
C GLY A 104 6.32 -2.91 -11.20
N LEU A 105 7.33 -2.90 -12.06
CA LEU A 105 7.61 -1.78 -12.97
C LEU A 105 6.52 -1.53 -13.99
N THR A 106 5.71 -2.54 -14.30
CA THR A 106 4.58 -2.38 -15.22
C THR A 106 3.26 -2.15 -14.52
N GLY A 107 3.30 -1.91 -13.20
CA GLY A 107 2.11 -1.69 -12.39
C GLY A 107 1.44 -2.96 -11.91
N GLU A 108 2.02 -4.13 -12.21
CA GLU A 108 1.49 -5.39 -11.70
C GLU A 108 1.72 -5.50 -10.20
N LEU A 109 0.82 -6.21 -9.52
CA LEU A 109 1.00 -6.51 -8.10
C LEU A 109 1.53 -7.92 -7.94
N ARG A 110 2.66 -8.02 -7.26
CA ARG A 110 3.35 -9.28 -7.01
C ARG A 110 3.04 -9.79 -5.61
N SER A 111 3.04 -11.11 -5.48
CA SER A 111 2.74 -11.80 -4.22
C SER A 111 3.66 -11.37 -3.09
N VAL A 112 3.13 -11.39 -1.88
CA VAL A 112 3.87 -11.13 -0.67
C VAL A 112 3.89 -12.38 0.22
N SER A 113 4.82 -12.42 1.15
CA SER A 113 4.97 -13.56 2.06
C SER A 113 3.89 -13.54 3.14
N SER A 114 3.35 -14.71 3.41
CA SER A 114 2.45 -14.95 4.56
C SER A 114 1.21 -14.05 4.59
N ALA A 115 0.64 -13.80 3.41
CA ALA A 115 -0.56 -12.96 3.32
C ALA A 115 -1.72 -13.51 4.13
N GLU A 116 -1.86 -14.84 4.23
CA GLU A 116 -2.94 -15.46 5.00
C GLU A 116 -2.78 -15.19 6.50
N LYS A 117 -1.55 -15.11 7.00
CA LYS A 117 -1.30 -14.80 8.41
C LYS A 117 -1.57 -13.32 8.69
N ILE A 118 -1.21 -12.46 7.75
CA ILE A 118 -1.53 -11.03 7.85
C ILE A 118 -3.04 -10.84 7.86
N ALA A 119 -3.76 -11.50 6.95
CA ALA A 119 -5.20 -11.39 6.86
C ALA A 119 -5.90 -11.90 8.13
N SER A 120 -5.44 -13.03 8.68
CA SER A 120 -6.01 -13.57 9.92
C SER A 120 -5.83 -12.62 11.10
N GLU A 121 -4.65 -12.02 11.24
CA GLU A 121 -4.38 -11.06 12.31
C GLU A 121 -5.18 -9.77 12.11
N ALA A 122 -5.31 -9.32 10.86
CA ALA A 122 -6.10 -8.14 10.53
C ALA A 122 -7.55 -8.33 10.94
N GLU A 123 -8.12 -9.49 10.64
CA GLU A 123 -9.49 -9.82 11.03
C GLU A 123 -9.62 -9.83 12.56
N ARG A 124 -8.68 -10.47 13.25
CA ARG A 124 -8.67 -10.54 14.70
C ARG A 124 -8.61 -9.15 15.35
N LEU A 125 -7.85 -8.23 14.74
CA LEU A 125 -7.68 -6.86 15.26
C LEU A 125 -8.86 -5.94 14.95
N GLY A 126 -9.84 -6.41 14.19
CA GLY A 126 -11.05 -5.64 13.91
C GLY A 126 -11.03 -4.85 12.61
N TYR A 127 -10.03 -5.07 11.76
CA TYR A 127 -10.07 -4.48 10.42
C TYR A 127 -11.20 -5.12 9.62
N GLU A 128 -11.74 -4.38 8.66
CA GLU A 128 -12.90 -4.84 7.90
C GLU A 128 -12.53 -5.39 6.54
N ARG A 129 -11.36 -5.00 6.01
CA ARG A 129 -11.03 -5.28 4.62
C ARG A 129 -9.52 -5.31 4.42
N ILE A 130 -9.06 -6.19 3.53
CA ILE A 130 -7.67 -6.20 3.09
C ILE A 130 -7.61 -6.33 1.57
N ILE A 131 -6.84 -5.43 0.94
CA ILE A 131 -6.54 -5.47 -0.49
C ILE A 131 -5.17 -6.11 -0.65
N MET A 132 -5.08 -7.12 -1.51
CA MET A 132 -3.84 -7.87 -1.70
C MET A 132 -3.71 -8.35 -3.14
N PRO A 133 -2.52 -8.80 -3.56
CA PRO A 133 -2.37 -9.39 -4.89
C PRO A 133 -3.30 -10.59 -5.07
N LEU A 134 -3.87 -10.71 -6.27
CA LEU A 134 -4.86 -11.76 -6.57
C LEU A 134 -4.33 -13.16 -6.25
N LYS A 135 -3.07 -13.43 -6.55
CA LYS A 135 -2.45 -14.72 -6.25
C LYS A 135 -2.49 -15.03 -4.76
N ASN A 136 -2.21 -14.05 -3.91
CA ASN A 136 -2.32 -14.19 -2.47
C ASN A 136 -3.78 -14.39 -2.04
N ALA A 137 -4.69 -13.63 -2.62
CA ALA A 137 -6.11 -13.75 -2.28
C ALA A 137 -6.66 -15.13 -2.60
N LYS A 138 -6.26 -15.71 -3.71
CA LYS A 138 -6.65 -17.08 -4.07
C LYS A 138 -6.18 -18.10 -3.04
N GLN A 139 -4.95 -17.94 -2.55
CA GLN A 139 -4.41 -18.82 -1.52
C GLN A 139 -5.17 -18.66 -0.20
N CYS A 140 -5.54 -17.45 0.15
CA CYS A 140 -6.32 -17.17 1.36
C CYS A 140 -7.73 -17.77 1.27
N SER A 141 -8.34 -17.73 0.10
CA SER A 141 -9.69 -18.27 -0.12
C SER A 141 -9.77 -19.78 0.04
N MET A 142 -8.66 -20.49 -0.11
CA MET A 142 -8.61 -21.92 0.08
C MET A 142 -8.64 -22.34 1.55
N ARG A 143 -8.39 -21.42 2.46
CA ARG A 143 -8.41 -21.64 3.91
C ARG A 143 -9.61 -20.90 4.49
N ARG A 144 -10.74 -21.54 4.47
CA ARG A 144 -11.97 -20.90 4.91
C ARG A 144 -12.25 -21.15 6.36
N ASP A 145 -12.57 -20.11 7.02
CA ASP A 145 -13.35 -19.92 8.25
C ASP A 145 -13.17 -18.50 8.71
N ARG A 146 -13.53 -17.58 7.80
CA ARG A 146 -13.43 -16.16 8.14
C ARG A 146 -14.72 -15.71 8.75
N GLY A 147 -14.58 -14.91 9.79
CA GLY A 147 -15.72 -14.28 10.44
C GLY A 147 -16.48 -13.38 9.46
N ARG A 148 -17.72 -13.11 9.80
CA ARG A 148 -18.55 -12.20 9.01
C ARG A 148 -18.01 -10.77 9.14
N GLY A 149 -18.02 -10.04 8.04
CA GLY A 149 -17.62 -8.64 8.03
C GLY A 149 -16.17 -8.40 7.67
N PHE A 150 -15.38 -9.42 7.40
CA PHE A 150 -14.03 -9.28 6.90
C PHE A 150 -13.95 -9.72 5.45
N THR A 151 -13.45 -8.82 4.59
CA THR A 151 -13.40 -9.05 3.14
C THR A 151 -11.96 -9.05 2.65
N ILE A 152 -11.60 -10.06 1.87
CA ILE A 152 -10.31 -10.10 1.16
C ILE A 152 -10.58 -9.74 -0.30
N VAL A 153 -9.88 -8.72 -0.78
CA VAL A 153 -10.02 -8.23 -2.16
C VAL A 153 -8.71 -8.51 -2.89
N GLY A 154 -8.75 -9.42 -3.87
CA GLY A 154 -7.59 -9.72 -4.70
C GLY A 154 -7.59 -8.85 -5.94
N VAL A 155 -6.45 -8.23 -6.22
CA VAL A 155 -6.28 -7.35 -7.39
C VAL A 155 -5.01 -7.69 -8.16
N LYS A 156 -5.04 -7.46 -9.47
CA LYS A 156 -3.93 -7.83 -10.34
C LYS A 156 -2.89 -6.75 -10.51
N ASN A 157 -3.31 -5.49 -10.38
CA ASN A 157 -2.44 -4.37 -10.68
C ASN A 157 -2.79 -3.16 -9.83
N LEU A 158 -1.93 -2.15 -9.89
CA LEU A 158 -2.09 -0.92 -9.11
C LEU A 158 -3.38 -0.18 -9.45
N SER A 159 -3.78 -0.14 -10.73
CA SER A 159 -5.00 0.55 -11.14
C SER A 159 -6.23 -0.07 -10.49
N ASP A 160 -6.30 -1.40 -10.45
CA ASP A 160 -7.40 -2.12 -9.81
C ASP A 160 -7.40 -1.87 -8.30
N ALA A 161 -6.22 -1.87 -7.68
CA ALA A 161 -6.09 -1.58 -6.26
C ALA A 161 -6.60 -0.18 -5.92
N ILE A 162 -6.26 0.81 -6.74
CA ILE A 162 -6.72 2.17 -6.55
C ILE A 162 -8.25 2.25 -6.68
N ALA A 163 -8.83 1.57 -7.67
CA ALA A 163 -10.27 1.56 -7.86
C ALA A 163 -10.98 0.98 -6.63
N GLU A 164 -10.46 -0.12 -6.09
CA GLU A 164 -11.00 -0.74 -4.88
C GLU A 164 -10.83 0.16 -3.66
N PHE A 165 -9.69 0.80 -3.53
CA PHE A 165 -9.42 1.70 -2.41
C PHE A 165 -10.32 2.93 -2.43
N ARG A 166 -10.60 3.47 -3.62
CA ARG A 166 -11.51 4.62 -3.78
C ARG A 166 -12.95 4.27 -3.46
N SER A 167 -13.37 3.05 -3.74
CA SER A 167 -14.75 2.63 -3.48
C SER A 167 -15.08 2.57 -2.00
N ASP A 168 -14.05 2.56 -1.15
CA ASP A 168 -14.15 2.55 0.30
C ASP A 168 -14.47 3.94 0.89
N GLY A 169 -14.23 4.96 0.13
CA GLY A 169 -14.41 6.35 0.56
C GLY A 169 -15.81 6.91 0.35
#